data_eba1c1a91ada65607cf70682c66b9eef
#
_entry.id   eba1c1a91ada65607cf70682c66b9eef
#
_cell.length_a   1.000
_cell.length_b   1.000
_cell.length_c   1.000
_cell.angle_alpha   90.00
_cell.angle_beta   90.00
_cell.angle_gamma   90.00
#
_symmetry.space_group_name_H-M   'P 1'
#
loop_
_entity.id
_entity.type
_entity.pdbx_description
1 polymer ?
#
loop_
_entity_poly.entity_id
_entity_poly.type
_entity_poly.pdbx_seq_one_letter_code
_entity_poly.pdbx_strand_id
1 'polypeptide(L)'
;LVGSEMCIRDRVYILQSNVIKEVASQGSCVILGRCGDYVLRDRPNVLRTFVFAPIDIRVANAKVRPDAKDMPDRLWETHLAKHDRARASYYNYYTENRWGEAKNYDLCLNAAIGQDACAQLIVQAAKAMEAANQE
;
A
#
# COMPACT_ATOMS: atom_id res chain seq x y z
N LEU A 1 5.50 -14.13 20.48
CA LEU A 1 5.71 -15.56 20.34
C LEU A 1 5.50 -16.24 21.68
N VAL A 2 4.74 -17.27 21.74
CA VAL A 2 4.53 -18.11 22.92
C VAL A 2 5.28 -19.41 22.70
N GLY A 3 6.32 -19.63 23.49
CA GLY A 3 7.22 -20.77 23.30
C GLY A 3 7.94 -20.70 21.97
N SER A 4 8.07 -21.83 21.28
CA SER A 4 8.73 -21.93 19.98
C SER A 4 7.75 -21.81 18.80
N GLU A 5 6.44 -21.65 19.07
CA GLU A 5 5.42 -21.61 18.04
C GLU A 5 5.11 -20.18 17.64
N MET A 6 5.19 -19.92 16.34
CA MET A 6 4.80 -18.68 15.72
C MET A 6 3.40 -18.85 15.12
N CYS A 7 2.51 -17.89 15.29
CA CYS A 7 1.19 -17.98 14.68
C CYS A 7 1.30 -17.97 13.15
N ILE A 8 0.31 -18.56 12.49
CA ILE A 8 0.30 -18.67 11.02
C ILE A 8 0.39 -17.29 10.36
N ARG A 9 -0.33 -16.32 10.90
CA ARG A 9 -0.33 -14.95 10.37
C ARG A 9 1.06 -14.33 10.38
N ASP A 10 1.81 -14.52 11.48
CA ASP A 10 3.17 -14.00 11.61
C ASP A 10 4.14 -14.71 10.65
N ARG A 11 3.96 -16.00 10.45
CA ARG A 11 4.73 -16.77 9.46
C ARG A 11 4.49 -16.24 8.05
N VAL A 12 3.26 -15.97 7.69
CA VAL A 12 2.90 -15.42 6.38
C VAL A 12 3.56 -14.05 6.20
N TYR A 13 3.51 -13.20 7.22
CA TYR A 13 4.17 -11.91 7.17
C TYR A 13 5.67 -12.04 6.90
N ILE A 14 6.35 -12.93 7.61
CA ILE A 14 7.79 -13.15 7.42
C ILE A 14 8.10 -13.65 6.02
N LEU A 15 7.34 -14.62 5.53
CA LEU A 15 7.52 -15.17 4.18
C LEU A 15 7.30 -14.11 3.10
N GLN A 16 6.26 -13.31 3.23
CA GLN A 16 5.98 -12.20 2.32
C GLN A 16 7.08 -11.15 2.36
N SER A 17 7.59 -10.83 3.54
CA SER A 17 8.69 -9.88 3.69
C SER A 17 9.95 -10.36 2.97
N ASN A 18 10.26 -11.63 3.08
CA ASN A 18 11.41 -12.22 2.39
C ASN A 18 11.24 -12.18 0.87
N VAL A 19 10.04 -12.47 0.36
CA VAL A 19 9.74 -12.37 -1.07
C VAL A 19 9.86 -10.92 -1.56
N ILE A 20 9.35 -9.96 -0.81
CA ILE A 20 9.44 -8.53 -1.14
C ILE A 20 10.90 -8.11 -1.25
N LYS A 21 11.72 -8.48 -0.28
CA LYS A 21 13.16 -8.18 -0.28
C LYS A 21 13.87 -8.80 -1.47
N GLU A 22 13.55 -10.04 -1.79
CA GLU A 22 14.12 -10.73 -2.94
C GLU A 22 13.76 -10.07 -4.26
N VAL A 23 12.47 -9.79 -4.49
CA VAL A 23 11.99 -9.12 -5.70
C VAL A 23 12.64 -7.75 -5.84
N ALA A 24 12.72 -6.98 -4.77
CA ALA A 24 13.34 -5.66 -4.78
C ALA A 24 14.84 -5.72 -5.11
N SER A 25 15.53 -6.81 -4.74
CA SER A 25 16.94 -6.99 -5.04
C SER A 25 17.21 -7.33 -6.50
N GLN A 26 16.22 -7.81 -7.23
CA GLN A 26 16.38 -8.26 -8.63
C GLN A 26 16.24 -7.12 -9.65
N GLY A 27 15.71 -5.97 -9.26
CA GLY A 27 15.56 -4.82 -10.15
C GLY A 27 14.37 -3.95 -9.80
N SER A 28 14.02 -3.05 -10.70
CA SER A 28 12.91 -2.12 -10.53
C SER A 28 11.58 -2.87 -10.48
N CYS A 29 10.75 -2.52 -9.53
CA CYS A 29 9.45 -3.18 -9.34
C CYS A 29 8.45 -2.23 -8.66
N VAL A 30 7.17 -2.60 -8.75
CA VAL A 30 6.08 -1.94 -8.02
C VAL A 30 5.49 -2.96 -7.06
N ILE A 31 5.45 -2.61 -5.79
CA ILE A 31 4.92 -3.48 -4.75
C ILE A 31 3.64 -2.86 -4.20
N LEU A 32 2.55 -3.62 -4.22
CA LEU A 32 1.25 -3.16 -3.74
C LEU A 32 0.98 -3.71 -2.34
N GLY A 33 0.92 -2.80 -1.37
CA GLY A 33 0.56 -3.13 0.01
C GLY A 33 1.56 -4.04 0.71
N ARG A 34 1.06 -4.91 1.57
CA ARG A 34 1.82 -5.93 2.32
C ARG A 34 2.95 -5.34 3.17
N CYS A 35 2.79 -4.11 3.65
CA CYS A 35 3.80 -3.41 4.42
C CYS A 35 5.13 -3.24 3.67
N GLY A 36 5.08 -3.21 2.32
CA GLY A 36 6.29 -3.11 1.50
C GLY A 36 7.14 -1.89 1.80
N ASP A 37 6.52 -0.76 2.08
CA ASP A 37 7.18 0.47 2.50
C ASP A 37 8.03 0.27 3.76
N TYR A 38 7.51 -0.45 4.75
CA TYR A 38 8.21 -0.74 6.00
C TYR A 38 9.26 -1.84 5.81
N VAL A 39 8.93 -2.90 5.08
CA VAL A 39 9.86 -4.00 4.80
C VAL A 39 11.13 -3.49 4.11
N LEU A 40 10.99 -2.53 3.22
CA LEU A 40 12.09 -1.97 2.43
C LEU A 40 12.62 -0.64 2.99
N ARG A 41 12.31 -0.30 4.24
CA ARG A 41 12.65 1.01 4.83
C ARG A 41 14.13 1.35 4.82
N ASP A 42 14.98 0.33 4.85
CA ASP A 42 16.44 0.53 4.90
C ASP A 42 17.09 0.54 3.51
N ARG A 43 16.30 0.39 2.45
CA ARG A 43 16.83 0.40 1.08
C ARG A 43 16.75 1.78 0.45
N PRO A 44 17.75 2.18 -0.33
CA PRO A 44 17.67 3.41 -1.13
C PRO A 44 16.70 3.24 -2.31
N ASN A 45 16.29 4.33 -2.90
CA ASN A 45 15.44 4.36 -4.10
C ASN A 45 14.12 3.61 -3.94
N VAL A 46 13.53 3.70 -2.76
CA VAL A 46 12.19 3.18 -2.48
C VAL A 46 11.24 4.34 -2.29
N LEU A 47 10.36 4.57 -3.26
CA LEU A 47 9.33 5.60 -3.17
C LEU A 47 8.10 5.03 -2.47
N ARG A 48 7.83 5.53 -1.27
CA ARG A 48 6.68 5.11 -0.46
C ARG A 48 5.50 6.00 -0.82
N THR A 49 4.47 5.39 -1.42
CA THR A 49 3.32 6.12 -1.93
C THR A 49 2.04 5.63 -1.28
N PHE A 50 1.21 6.57 -0.85
CA PHE A 50 -0.13 6.31 -0.33
C PHE A 50 -1.16 6.94 -1.24
N VAL A 51 -2.11 6.15 -1.72
CA VAL A 51 -3.19 6.61 -2.59
C VAL A 51 -4.50 6.52 -1.82
N PHE A 52 -5.24 7.61 -1.79
CA PHE A 52 -6.54 7.69 -1.15
C PHE A 52 -7.57 8.32 -2.10
N ALA A 53 -8.83 8.22 -1.77
CA ALA A 53 -9.89 8.88 -2.53
C ALA A 53 -11.14 9.08 -1.67
N PRO A 54 -11.99 10.07 -1.99
CA PRO A 54 -13.31 10.19 -1.37
C PRO A 54 -14.12 8.91 -1.54
N ILE A 55 -14.97 8.61 -0.57
CA ILE A 55 -15.69 7.34 -0.53
C ILE A 55 -16.62 7.13 -1.75
N ASP A 56 -17.24 8.20 -2.24
CA ASP A 56 -18.11 8.14 -3.42
C ASP A 56 -17.35 7.70 -4.67
N ILE A 57 -16.15 8.20 -4.88
CA ILE A 57 -15.26 7.80 -5.97
C ILE A 57 -14.83 6.34 -5.81
N ARG A 58 -14.49 5.94 -4.60
CA ARG A 58 -14.09 4.56 -4.31
C ARG A 58 -15.22 3.57 -4.56
N VAL A 59 -16.45 3.92 -4.17
CA VAL A 59 -17.63 3.11 -4.47
C VAL A 59 -17.85 2.99 -5.97
N ALA A 60 -17.80 4.11 -6.70
CA ALA A 60 -17.95 4.09 -8.16
C ALA A 60 -16.92 3.20 -8.83
N ASN A 61 -15.66 3.27 -8.42
CA ASN A 61 -14.59 2.45 -8.97
C ASN A 61 -14.75 0.97 -8.61
N ALA A 62 -15.20 0.66 -7.40
CA ALA A 62 -15.41 -0.72 -6.98
C ALA A 62 -16.53 -1.42 -7.76
N LYS A 63 -17.60 -0.69 -8.08
CA LYS A 63 -18.76 -1.23 -8.79
C LYS A 63 -18.47 -1.67 -10.22
N VAL A 64 -17.49 -1.06 -10.87
CA VAL A 64 -17.16 -1.36 -12.27
C VAL A 64 -16.12 -2.45 -12.43
N ARG A 65 -15.61 -3.01 -11.32
CA ARG A 65 -14.64 -4.10 -11.37
C ARG A 65 -15.33 -5.41 -11.80
N PRO A 66 -14.64 -6.28 -12.56
CA PRO A 66 -15.23 -7.54 -13.03
C PRO A 66 -15.73 -8.46 -11.91
N ASP A 67 -15.11 -8.38 -10.73
CA ASP A 67 -15.45 -9.18 -9.56
C ASP A 67 -16.43 -8.47 -8.61
N ALA A 68 -17.00 -7.34 -9.03
CA ALA A 68 -17.90 -6.55 -8.20
C ALA A 68 -19.18 -7.31 -7.87
N LYS A 69 -19.55 -7.26 -6.59
CA LYS A 69 -20.82 -7.84 -6.13
C LYS A 69 -21.95 -6.85 -6.40
N ASP A 70 -23.15 -7.38 -6.69
CA ASP A 70 -24.34 -6.57 -6.81
C ASP A 70 -24.92 -6.27 -5.42
N MET A 71 -24.74 -5.04 -4.97
CA MET A 71 -25.26 -4.60 -3.68
C MET A 71 -25.52 -3.10 -3.66
N PRO A 72 -26.41 -2.59 -2.78
CA PRO A 72 -26.71 -1.17 -2.64
C PRO A 72 -25.46 -0.35 -2.25
N ASP A 73 -25.45 0.93 -2.63
CA ASP A 73 -24.32 1.82 -2.40
C ASP A 73 -23.92 1.93 -0.93
N ARG A 74 -24.89 1.99 -0.01
CA ARG A 74 -24.61 2.05 1.42
C ARG A 74 -23.84 0.82 1.92
N LEU A 75 -24.07 -0.36 1.33
CA LEU A 75 -23.36 -1.57 1.67
C LEU A 75 -21.94 -1.55 1.10
N TRP A 76 -21.75 -0.92 -0.05
CA TRP A 76 -20.41 -0.67 -0.60
C TRP A 76 -19.56 0.17 0.34
N GLU A 77 -20.13 1.26 0.87
CA GLU A 77 -19.40 2.10 1.83
C GLU A 77 -18.95 1.33 3.07
N THR A 78 -19.87 0.53 3.65
CA THR A 78 -19.56 -0.31 4.80
C THR A 78 -18.49 -1.35 4.47
N HIS A 79 -18.59 -1.96 3.30
CA HIS A 79 -17.64 -2.96 2.82
C HIS A 79 -16.24 -2.37 2.66
N LEU A 80 -16.13 -1.22 2.02
CA LEU A 80 -14.85 -0.53 1.83
C LEU A 80 -14.25 -0.08 3.17
N ALA A 81 -15.05 0.45 4.07
CA ALA A 81 -14.61 0.85 5.39
C ALA A 81 -14.08 -0.34 6.21
N LYS A 82 -14.73 -1.50 6.10
CA LYS A 82 -14.27 -2.73 6.74
C LYS A 82 -12.90 -3.16 6.22
N HIS A 83 -12.71 -3.10 4.90
CA HIS A 83 -11.42 -3.42 4.29
C HIS A 83 -10.33 -2.45 4.71
N ASP A 84 -10.64 -1.16 4.82
CA ASP A 84 -9.69 -0.16 5.30
C ASP A 84 -9.27 -0.44 6.74
N ARG A 85 -10.22 -0.77 7.61
CA ARG A 85 -9.91 -1.12 9.00
C ARG A 85 -9.01 -2.35 9.10
N ALA A 86 -9.26 -3.35 8.25
CA ALA A 86 -8.44 -4.55 8.20
C ALA A 86 -7.01 -4.23 7.75
N ARG A 87 -6.85 -3.39 6.71
CA ARG A 87 -5.53 -2.95 6.25
C ARG A 87 -4.79 -2.14 7.30
N ALA A 88 -5.48 -1.20 7.93
CA ALA A 88 -4.91 -0.38 9.00
C ALA A 88 -4.47 -1.24 10.19
N SER A 89 -5.31 -2.18 10.60
CA SER A 89 -5.01 -3.10 11.71
C SER A 89 -3.77 -3.95 11.41
N TYR A 90 -3.68 -4.50 10.20
CA TYR A 90 -2.54 -5.30 9.77
C TYR A 90 -1.26 -4.48 9.73
N TYR A 91 -1.29 -3.32 9.09
CA TYR A 91 -0.14 -2.44 8.97
C TYR A 91 0.34 -1.94 10.35
N ASN A 92 -0.59 -1.48 11.19
CA ASN A 92 -0.25 -0.97 12.52
C ASN A 92 0.33 -2.05 13.43
N TYR A 93 -0.08 -3.30 13.24
CA TYR A 93 0.44 -4.42 14.02
C TYR A 93 1.87 -4.80 13.63
N TYR A 94 2.16 -4.86 12.31
CA TYR A 94 3.46 -5.34 11.83
C TYR A 94 4.50 -4.25 11.61
N THR A 95 4.11 -2.99 11.71
CA THR A 95 5.03 -1.86 11.58
C THR A 95 5.00 -1.01 12.85
N GLU A 96 5.95 -0.08 12.96
CA GLU A 96 5.94 0.91 14.03
C GLU A 96 5.17 2.17 13.63
N ASN A 97 4.54 2.16 12.47
CA ASN A 97 3.87 3.30 11.87
C ASN A 97 2.35 3.12 11.90
N ARG A 98 1.63 4.21 11.72
CA ARG A 98 0.17 4.21 11.55
C ARG A 98 -0.17 4.30 10.06
N TRP A 99 -1.03 3.39 9.61
CA TRP A 99 -1.48 3.34 8.22
C TRP A 99 -2.17 4.64 7.81
N GLY A 100 -1.78 5.18 6.64
CA GLY A 100 -2.37 6.40 6.09
C GLY A 100 -1.86 7.71 6.71
N GLU A 101 -0.94 7.65 7.65
CA GLU A 101 -0.35 8.85 8.23
C GLU A 101 0.71 9.43 7.28
N ALA A 102 0.51 10.66 6.83
CA ALA A 102 1.29 11.27 5.75
C ALA A 102 2.81 11.23 5.95
N LYS A 103 3.26 11.36 7.19
CA LYS A 103 4.70 11.36 7.50
C LYS A 103 5.41 10.04 7.19
N ASN A 104 4.65 8.96 7.01
CA ASN A 104 5.21 7.65 6.71
C ASN A 104 5.49 7.44 5.22
N TYR A 105 5.05 8.37 4.38
CA TYR A 105 5.11 8.25 2.93
C TYR A 105 5.87 9.41 2.31
N ASP A 106 6.45 9.16 1.15
CA ASP A 106 7.12 10.19 0.36
C ASP A 106 6.13 10.95 -0.51
N LEU A 107 5.01 10.31 -0.86
CA LEU A 107 4.00 10.87 -1.74
C LEU A 107 2.62 10.36 -1.33
N CYS A 108 1.69 11.29 -1.11
CA CYS A 108 0.29 10.98 -0.84
C CYS A 108 -0.57 11.58 -1.95
N LEU A 109 -1.36 10.74 -2.63
CA LEU A 109 -2.14 11.16 -3.79
C LEU A 109 -3.61 10.90 -3.61
N ASN A 110 -4.42 11.89 -3.95
CA ASN A 110 -5.86 11.73 -4.07
C ASN A 110 -6.19 11.21 -5.47
N ALA A 111 -6.70 9.99 -5.58
CA ALA A 111 -7.04 9.37 -6.86
C ALA A 111 -8.15 10.11 -7.61
N ALA A 112 -8.85 11.04 -6.96
CA ALA A 112 -9.85 11.89 -7.60
C ALA A 112 -9.28 12.76 -8.73
N ILE A 113 -7.97 13.04 -8.72
CA ILE A 113 -7.33 13.81 -9.80
C ILE A 113 -7.18 13.01 -11.10
N GLY A 114 -7.45 11.71 -11.07
CA GLY A 114 -7.37 10.83 -12.23
C GLY A 114 -6.22 9.84 -12.15
N GLN A 115 -6.45 8.66 -12.73
CA GLN A 115 -5.49 7.56 -12.69
C GLN A 115 -4.19 7.91 -13.44
N ASP A 116 -4.32 8.50 -14.62
CA ASP A 116 -3.14 8.87 -15.42
C ASP A 116 -2.31 9.95 -14.75
N ALA A 117 -2.97 10.95 -14.16
CA ALA A 117 -2.28 12.01 -13.42
C ALA A 117 -1.51 11.42 -12.22
N CYS A 118 -2.12 10.52 -11.47
CA CYS A 118 -1.45 9.85 -10.36
C CYS A 118 -0.23 9.06 -10.84
N ALA A 119 -0.37 8.31 -11.92
CA ALA A 119 0.74 7.52 -12.47
C ALA A 119 1.91 8.40 -12.90
N GLN A 120 1.62 9.52 -13.56
CA GLN A 120 2.66 10.48 -14.01
C GLN A 120 3.39 11.09 -12.81
N LEU A 121 2.66 11.46 -11.76
CA LEU A 121 3.26 12.03 -10.55
C LEU A 121 4.16 11.02 -9.84
N ILE A 122 3.74 9.76 -9.77
CA ILE A 122 4.55 8.69 -9.17
C ILE A 122 5.85 8.49 -9.94
N VAL A 123 5.78 8.42 -11.26
CA VAL A 123 6.97 8.26 -12.12
C VAL A 123 7.90 9.45 -11.97
N GLN A 124 7.37 10.66 -11.97
CA GLN A 124 8.17 11.87 -11.81
C GLN A 124 8.86 11.90 -10.44
N ALA A 125 8.16 11.56 -9.38
CA ALA A 125 8.72 11.51 -8.03
C ALA A 125 9.82 10.44 -7.93
N ALA A 126 9.60 9.26 -8.53
CA ALA A 126 10.60 8.19 -8.54
C ALA A 126 11.89 8.62 -9.25
N LYS A 127 11.76 9.29 -10.40
CA LYS A 127 12.91 9.81 -11.13
C LYS A 127 13.66 10.87 -10.35
N ALA A 128 12.94 11.76 -9.69
CA ALA A 128 13.55 12.80 -8.85
C ALA A 128 14.31 12.20 -7.66
N MET A 129 13.74 11.19 -7.03
CA MET A 129 14.39 10.49 -5.93
C MET A 129 15.66 9.79 -6.38
N GLU A 130 15.62 9.09 -7.51
CA GLU A 130 16.77 8.40 -8.07
C GLU A 130 17.90 9.39 -8.40
N ALA A 131 17.57 10.51 -9.02
CA ALA A 131 18.55 11.56 -9.33
C ALA A 131 19.19 12.13 -8.08
N ALA A 132 18.41 12.38 -7.02
CA ALA A 132 18.92 12.88 -5.75
C ALA A 132 19.88 11.91 -5.08
N ASN A 133 19.61 10.61 -5.17
CA ASN A 133 20.43 9.57 -4.55
C ASN A 133 21.72 9.28 -5.32
N GLN A 134 21.87 9.79 -6.54
CA GLN A 134 23.11 9.67 -7.33
C GLN A 134 24.12 10.78 -7.02
N GLU A 135 23.68 11.83 -6.34
CA GLU A 135 24.56 12.90 -5.87
C GLU A 135 25.26 12.49 -4.56
#